data_173ab1676a4fee134dfe495e91838115
#
_entry.id   173ab1676a4fee134dfe495e91838115
#
_cell.length_a   1.000
_cell.length_b   1.000
_cell.length_c   1.000
_cell.angle_alpha   90.00
_cell.angle_beta   90.00
_cell.angle_gamma   90.00
#
_symmetry.space_group_name_H-M   'P 1'
#
loop_
_entity.id
_entity.type
_entity.pdbx_description
1 polymer ?
#
loop_
_entity_poly.entity_id
_entity_poly.type
_entity_poly.pdbx_seq_one_letter_code
_entity_poly.pdbx_strand_id
1 'polypeptide(L)'
;EINLRTYVTKNGKPGVYFLSIEAGKFCSAILAKSLSGLPYEKSTIIRKANSYQANHPKRNFSLLADYSIGMEVKQKTALDLFLTERYCLYLKENKQLSRFEIQHLPWKINQIEFEFLEINYQLGQLKIDSKPALVHYSEGVQVVAWGKEKV
;
A
#
# COMPACT_ATOMS: atom_id res chain seq x y z
N GLU A 1 -7.40 -3.33 -2.44
CA GLU A 1 -7.22 -1.98 -1.88
C GLU A 1 -6.12 -1.21 -2.59
N ILE A 2 -6.12 0.11 -2.47
CA ILE A 2 -5.02 0.97 -2.90
C ILE A 2 -4.51 1.70 -1.68
N ASN A 3 -3.19 1.67 -1.48
CA ASN A 3 -2.55 2.29 -0.36
C ASN A 3 -1.64 3.42 -0.84
N LEU A 4 -1.93 4.65 -0.42
CA LEU A 4 -0.96 5.73 -0.47
C LEU A 4 -0.19 5.72 0.84
N ARG A 5 1.11 5.43 0.76
CA ARG A 5 1.97 5.29 1.93
C ARG A 5 3.31 5.98 1.74
N THR A 6 3.94 6.31 2.84
CA THR A 6 5.33 6.77 2.89
C THR A 6 6.13 5.93 3.88
N TYR A 7 7.43 6.15 3.89
CA TYR A 7 8.37 5.43 4.74
C TYR A 7 8.95 6.40 5.76
N VAL A 8 8.93 6.01 7.01
CA VAL A 8 9.36 6.83 8.14
C VAL A 8 10.28 6.04 9.06
N THR A 9 11.10 6.75 9.83
CA THR A 9 11.95 6.15 10.86
C THR A 9 11.74 6.88 12.18
N LYS A 10 11.51 6.14 13.26
CA LYS A 10 11.44 6.67 14.63
C LYS A 10 12.32 5.82 15.53
N ASN A 11 13.21 6.48 16.27
CA ASN A 11 14.16 5.82 17.18
C ASN A 11 14.97 4.70 16.50
N GLY A 12 15.48 4.99 15.26
CA GLY A 12 16.26 4.03 14.47
C GLY A 12 15.45 2.90 13.82
N LYS A 13 14.12 2.79 14.06
CA LYS A 13 13.29 1.74 13.50
C LYS A 13 12.54 2.23 12.26
N PRO A 14 12.86 1.71 11.06
CA PRO A 14 12.15 2.07 9.83
C PRO A 14 10.79 1.39 9.74
N GLY A 15 9.82 2.05 9.14
CA GLY A 15 8.48 1.50 8.98
C GLY A 15 7.66 2.23 7.93
N VAL A 16 6.44 1.78 7.76
CA VAL A 16 5.45 2.34 6.83
C VAL A 16 4.51 3.28 7.60
N TYR A 17 4.12 4.36 6.95
CA TYR A 17 3.03 5.24 7.39
C TYR A 17 2.02 5.39 6.26
N PHE A 18 0.76 5.02 6.52
CA PHE A 18 -0.31 5.16 5.54
C PHE A 18 -0.88 6.58 5.56
N LEU A 19 -0.91 7.21 4.40
CA LEU A 19 -1.54 8.50 4.17
C LEU A 19 -3.02 8.34 3.80
N SER A 20 -3.35 7.28 3.05
CA SER A 20 -4.73 6.88 2.72
C SER A 20 -4.77 5.41 2.33
N ILE A 21 -5.89 4.75 2.58
CA ILE A 21 -6.17 3.37 2.19
C ILE A 21 -7.55 3.34 1.54
N GLU A 22 -7.59 3.12 0.23
CA GLU A 22 -8.82 2.97 -0.53
C GLU A 22 -9.21 1.49 -0.58
N ALA A 23 -10.37 1.14 -0.03
CA ALA A 23 -10.83 -0.23 0.07
C ALA A 23 -12.20 -0.45 -0.58
N GLY A 24 -12.32 -1.49 -1.40
CA GLY A 24 -13.58 -1.87 -2.07
C GLY A 24 -14.51 -2.67 -1.18
N LYS A 25 -13.97 -3.49 -0.30
CA LYS A 25 -14.72 -4.22 0.75
C LYS A 25 -14.05 -3.94 2.08
N PHE A 26 -14.80 -3.97 3.16
CA PHE A 26 -14.23 -3.91 4.49
C PHE A 26 -13.16 -5.00 4.59
N CYS A 27 -11.90 -4.58 4.67
CA CYS A 27 -10.80 -5.50 4.96
C CYS A 27 -11.17 -6.33 6.17
N SER A 28 -10.84 -7.61 6.11
CA SER A 28 -11.23 -8.59 7.11
C SER A 28 -11.22 -8.01 8.52
N ALA A 29 -12.28 -8.22 9.26
CA ALA A 29 -12.59 -7.62 10.57
C ALA A 29 -11.43 -7.73 11.60
N ILE A 30 -10.47 -8.60 11.36
CA ILE A 30 -9.29 -8.83 12.22
C ILE A 30 -8.26 -7.70 12.07
N LEU A 31 -7.95 -7.28 10.85
CA LEU A 31 -7.02 -6.15 10.63
C LEU A 31 -7.67 -4.82 11.04
N ALA A 32 -8.94 -4.62 10.71
CA ALA A 32 -9.67 -3.41 11.07
C ALA A 32 -9.80 -3.23 12.60
N LYS A 33 -9.94 -4.32 13.35
CA LYS A 33 -10.07 -4.29 14.80
C LYS A 33 -8.75 -4.09 15.54
N SER A 34 -7.64 -4.60 14.97
CA SER A 34 -6.29 -4.46 15.51
C SER A 34 -5.64 -3.14 15.12
N LEU A 35 -6.01 -2.58 13.98
CA LEU A 35 -5.46 -1.36 13.39
C LEU A 35 -6.52 -0.25 13.30
N SER A 36 -7.41 -0.16 14.30
CA SER A 36 -8.35 0.96 14.39
C SER A 36 -7.59 2.29 14.40
N GLY A 37 -7.98 3.22 13.53
CA GLY A 37 -7.30 4.51 13.34
C GLY A 37 -6.54 4.64 12.02
N LEU A 38 -6.44 3.60 11.22
CA LEU A 38 -5.92 3.71 9.85
C LEU A 38 -6.88 4.52 8.96
N PRO A 39 -6.35 5.31 8.01
CA PRO A 39 -7.13 6.22 7.16
C PRO A 39 -7.84 5.47 6.02
N TYR A 40 -8.78 4.58 6.38
CA TYR A 40 -9.60 3.84 5.43
C TYR A 40 -10.67 4.72 4.78
N GLU A 41 -10.78 4.59 3.46
CA GLU A 41 -11.80 5.23 2.64
C GLU A 41 -12.49 4.18 1.75
N LYS A 42 -13.80 4.35 1.53
CA LYS A 42 -14.57 3.43 0.71
C LYS A 42 -14.48 3.82 -0.76
N SER A 43 -13.90 2.95 -1.57
CA SER A 43 -13.74 3.11 -3.02
C SER A 43 -14.39 1.98 -3.80
N THR A 44 -14.73 2.22 -5.06
CA THR A 44 -15.11 1.16 -5.98
C THR A 44 -13.85 0.58 -6.61
N ILE A 45 -13.62 -0.73 -6.43
CA ILE A 45 -12.43 -1.41 -6.94
C ILE A 45 -12.88 -2.66 -7.71
N ILE A 46 -12.43 -2.77 -8.96
CA ILE A 46 -12.64 -3.92 -9.82
C ILE A 46 -11.27 -4.46 -10.20
N ARG A 47 -11.02 -5.72 -9.92
CA ARG A 47 -9.79 -6.42 -10.30
C ARG A 47 -10.13 -7.63 -11.17
N LYS A 48 -9.48 -7.73 -12.30
CA LYS A 48 -9.47 -8.90 -13.18
C LYS A 48 -8.03 -9.43 -13.29
N ALA A 49 -7.82 -10.50 -14.03
CA ALA A 49 -6.50 -11.11 -14.17
C ALA A 49 -5.42 -10.10 -14.60
N ASN A 50 -5.71 -9.29 -15.63
CA ASN A 50 -4.75 -8.39 -16.27
C ASN A 50 -5.23 -6.93 -16.24
N SER A 51 -6.21 -6.60 -15.42
CA SER A 51 -6.67 -5.22 -15.29
C SER A 51 -7.05 -4.86 -13.86
N TYR A 52 -6.84 -3.60 -13.55
CA TYR A 52 -7.20 -3.02 -12.26
C TYR A 52 -7.86 -1.67 -12.48
N GLN A 53 -9.04 -1.51 -11.92
CA GLN A 53 -9.78 -0.26 -11.95
C GLN A 53 -10.19 0.13 -10.54
N ALA A 54 -9.96 1.39 -10.18
CA ALA A 54 -10.43 1.93 -8.93
C ALA A 54 -10.88 3.38 -9.09
N ASN A 55 -11.93 3.75 -8.38
CA ASN A 55 -12.34 5.14 -8.24
C ASN A 55 -12.95 5.41 -6.86
N HIS A 56 -12.82 6.65 -6.41
CA HIS A 56 -13.48 7.10 -5.19
C HIS A 56 -14.66 8.01 -5.55
N PRO A 57 -15.90 7.71 -5.08
CA PRO A 57 -17.12 8.40 -5.55
C PRO A 57 -17.19 9.88 -5.16
N LYS A 58 -16.44 10.31 -4.14
CA LYS A 58 -16.48 11.68 -3.59
C LYS A 58 -15.11 12.39 -3.61
N ARG A 59 -14.07 11.74 -4.13
CA ARG A 59 -12.72 12.30 -4.23
C ARG A 59 -12.27 12.28 -5.69
N ASN A 60 -11.40 13.20 -6.04
CA ASN A 60 -10.76 13.17 -7.35
C ASN A 60 -9.69 12.08 -7.37
N PHE A 61 -10.15 10.83 -7.47
CA PHE A 61 -9.30 9.65 -7.51
C PHE A 61 -9.82 8.66 -8.56
N SER A 62 -8.97 8.33 -9.51
CA SER A 62 -9.13 7.22 -10.44
C SER A 62 -7.81 6.54 -10.70
N LEU A 63 -7.84 5.24 -10.87
CA LEU A 63 -6.74 4.43 -11.36
C LEU A 63 -7.29 3.40 -12.33
N LEU A 64 -6.73 3.39 -13.54
CA LEU A 64 -7.02 2.43 -14.58
C LEU A 64 -5.69 1.84 -15.04
N ALA A 65 -5.58 0.51 -15.03
CA ALA A 65 -4.39 -0.18 -15.47
C ALA A 65 -4.75 -1.47 -16.19
N ASP A 66 -4.18 -1.66 -17.39
CA ASP A 66 -4.11 -2.94 -18.08
C ASP A 66 -2.64 -3.33 -18.16
N TYR A 67 -2.34 -4.58 -17.80
CA TYR A 67 -0.96 -5.01 -17.61
C TYR A 67 -0.74 -6.49 -17.90
N SER A 68 0.49 -6.84 -18.24
CA SER A 68 0.99 -8.21 -18.27
C SER A 68 2.00 -8.45 -17.15
N ILE A 69 1.99 -9.68 -16.63
CA ILE A 69 2.88 -10.11 -15.54
C ILE A 69 4.05 -10.84 -16.15
N GLY A 70 5.26 -10.33 -15.90
CA GLY A 70 6.50 -10.90 -16.36
C GLY A 70 7.16 -11.86 -15.37
N MET A 71 8.45 -12.07 -15.53
CA MET A 71 9.23 -13.01 -14.74
C MET A 71 9.39 -12.56 -13.29
N GLU A 72 9.59 -13.52 -12.40
CA GLU A 72 9.94 -13.27 -11.00
C GLU A 72 11.29 -12.54 -10.89
N VAL A 73 11.34 -11.52 -10.07
CA VAL A 73 12.57 -10.77 -9.74
C VAL A 73 13.34 -11.56 -8.66
N LYS A 74 14.23 -12.44 -9.09
CA LYS A 74 15.02 -13.29 -8.18
C LYS A 74 16.06 -12.50 -7.39
N GLN A 75 16.64 -11.47 -7.99
CA GLN A 75 17.65 -10.62 -7.36
C GLN A 75 17.06 -9.23 -7.13
N LYS A 76 16.62 -8.98 -5.90
CA LYS A 76 16.07 -7.69 -5.48
C LYS A 76 17.18 -6.66 -5.30
N THR A 77 16.97 -5.47 -5.83
CA THR A 77 17.82 -4.32 -5.57
C THR A 77 17.64 -3.79 -4.15
N ALA A 78 18.50 -2.89 -3.70
CA ALA A 78 18.33 -2.22 -2.42
C ALA A 78 17.01 -1.42 -2.35
N LEU A 79 16.55 -0.85 -3.49
CA LEU A 79 15.28 -0.14 -3.56
C LEU A 79 14.09 -1.08 -3.46
N ASP A 80 14.14 -2.26 -4.10
CA ASP A 80 13.07 -3.26 -3.99
C ASP A 80 12.91 -3.71 -2.53
N LEU A 81 14.02 -4.00 -1.85
CA LEU A 81 14.02 -4.36 -0.43
C LEU A 81 13.52 -3.19 0.44
N PHE A 82 13.95 -1.96 0.11
CA PHE A 82 13.44 -0.78 0.82
C PHE A 82 11.93 -0.63 0.69
N LEU A 83 11.35 -0.91 -0.46
CA LEU A 83 9.92 -0.75 -0.73
C LEU A 83 9.08 -1.92 -0.17
N THR A 84 9.62 -3.12 -0.08
CA THR A 84 8.85 -4.34 0.24
C THR A 84 9.09 -4.87 1.65
N GLU A 85 10.31 -4.79 2.17
CA GLU A 85 10.66 -5.41 3.45
C GLU A 85 10.56 -4.39 4.59
N ARG A 86 9.33 -4.18 5.08
CA ARG A 86 9.03 -3.29 6.22
C ARG A 86 8.25 -4.04 7.27
N TYR A 87 8.81 -4.08 8.47
CA TYR A 87 8.31 -4.87 9.59
C TYR A 87 7.76 -4.02 10.73
N CYS A 88 7.42 -2.78 10.42
CA CYS A 88 6.82 -1.84 11.35
C CYS A 88 5.82 -0.93 10.62
N LEU A 89 4.67 -0.70 11.24
CA LEU A 89 3.65 0.25 10.82
C LEU A 89 3.51 1.35 11.86
N TYR A 90 3.59 2.59 11.44
CA TYR A 90 3.35 3.76 12.28
C TYR A 90 1.95 4.33 12.06
N LEU A 91 1.34 4.78 13.14
CA LEU A 91 0.03 5.42 13.15
C LEU A 91 0.06 6.63 14.08
N LYS A 92 -0.46 7.76 13.62
CA LYS A 92 -0.61 8.97 14.45
C LYS A 92 -2.08 9.27 14.66
N GLU A 93 -2.51 9.29 15.91
CA GLU A 93 -3.86 9.63 16.33
C GLU A 93 -3.80 10.69 17.43
N ASN A 94 -4.55 11.77 17.29
CA ASN A 94 -4.66 12.82 18.32
C ASN A 94 -3.32 13.26 18.94
N LYS A 95 -2.28 13.49 18.11
CA LYS A 95 -0.90 13.81 18.47
C LYS A 95 -0.10 12.65 19.12
N GLN A 96 -0.72 11.50 19.40
CA GLN A 96 -0.03 10.32 19.87
C GLN A 96 0.48 9.50 18.69
N LEU A 97 1.78 9.20 18.67
CA LEU A 97 2.38 8.26 17.74
C LEU A 97 2.36 6.87 18.35
N SER A 98 1.95 5.91 17.56
CA SER A 98 1.97 4.49 17.90
C SER A 98 2.62 3.69 16.79
N ARG A 99 3.10 2.51 17.11
CA ARG A 99 3.59 1.56 16.14
C ARG A 99 2.96 0.18 16.34
N PHE A 100 2.99 -0.60 15.30
CA PHE A 100 2.65 -2.01 15.27
C PHE A 100 3.83 -2.77 14.72
N GLU A 101 4.29 -3.79 15.42
CA GLU A 101 5.23 -4.74 14.84
C GLU A 101 4.48 -5.58 13.82
N ILE A 102 5.12 -5.79 12.69
CA ILE A 102 4.58 -6.57 11.58
C ILE A 102 5.59 -7.63 11.18
N GLN A 103 5.10 -8.82 10.84
CA GLN A 103 5.92 -9.86 10.24
C GLN A 103 5.23 -10.47 9.03
N HIS A 104 6.01 -10.72 8.01
CA HIS A 104 5.62 -11.44 6.80
C HIS A 104 6.84 -12.14 6.20
N LEU A 105 6.59 -13.11 5.35
CA LEU A 105 7.63 -13.66 4.50
C LEU A 105 8.11 -12.62 3.48
N PRO A 106 9.35 -12.71 2.98
CA PRO A 106 9.82 -11.82 1.93
C PRO A 106 8.85 -11.80 0.74
N TRP A 107 8.52 -10.60 0.25
CA TRP A 107 7.60 -10.45 -0.86
C TRP A 107 8.16 -11.13 -2.12
N LYS A 108 7.38 -12.01 -2.72
CA LYS A 108 7.65 -12.46 -4.09
C LYS A 108 7.15 -11.40 -5.03
N ILE A 109 8.05 -10.85 -5.84
CA ILE A 109 7.74 -9.78 -6.80
C ILE A 109 8.07 -10.24 -8.22
N ASN A 110 7.23 -9.84 -9.16
CA ASN A 110 7.40 -10.06 -10.58
C ASN A 110 7.56 -8.73 -11.31
N GLN A 111 8.19 -8.76 -12.44
CA GLN A 111 8.13 -7.70 -13.40
C GLN A 111 6.68 -7.49 -13.83
N ILE A 112 6.33 -6.27 -14.19
CA ILE A 112 5.03 -5.92 -14.74
C ILE A 112 5.23 -4.94 -15.88
N GLU A 113 4.48 -5.09 -16.95
CA GLU A 113 4.44 -4.18 -18.08
C GLU A 113 3.02 -3.63 -18.20
N PHE A 114 2.90 -2.31 -18.27
CA PHE A 114 1.61 -1.67 -18.49
C PHE A 114 1.36 -1.49 -19.99
N GLU A 115 0.28 -2.06 -20.47
CA GLU A 115 -0.30 -1.78 -21.78
C GLU A 115 -1.03 -0.43 -21.73
N PHE A 116 -1.70 -0.17 -20.61
CA PHE A 116 -2.37 1.09 -20.30
C PHE A 116 -2.21 1.42 -18.82
N LEU A 117 -1.93 2.68 -18.50
CA LEU A 117 -1.90 3.19 -17.14
C LEU A 117 -2.35 4.64 -17.08
N GLU A 118 -3.43 4.87 -16.37
CA GLU A 118 -3.90 6.19 -16.02
C GLU A 118 -4.07 6.29 -14.50
N ILE A 119 -3.41 7.28 -13.92
CA ILE A 119 -3.50 7.58 -12.49
C ILE A 119 -3.91 9.03 -12.33
N ASN A 120 -4.94 9.27 -11.57
CA ASN A 120 -5.30 10.58 -11.05
C ASN A 120 -5.63 10.42 -9.57
N TYR A 121 -4.73 10.86 -8.71
CA TYR A 121 -4.90 10.77 -7.27
C TYR A 121 -4.51 12.08 -6.62
N GLN A 122 -5.41 12.64 -5.82
CA GLN A 122 -5.15 13.87 -5.09
C GLN A 122 -5.49 13.71 -3.61
N LEU A 123 -4.52 14.02 -2.75
CA LEU A 123 -4.70 14.06 -1.30
C LEU A 123 -4.13 15.39 -0.76
N GLY A 124 -5.02 16.33 -0.46
CA GLY A 124 -4.61 17.70 -0.12
C GLY A 124 -3.82 18.34 -1.28
N GLN A 125 -2.59 18.74 -1.01
CA GLN A 125 -1.68 19.32 -2.03
C GLN A 125 -0.87 18.25 -2.80
N LEU A 126 -0.89 17.00 -2.34
CA LEU A 126 -0.22 15.91 -3.02
C LEU A 126 -1.04 15.46 -4.22
N LYS A 127 -0.46 15.55 -5.40
CA LYS A 127 -1.02 15.07 -6.66
C LYS A 127 -0.13 13.99 -7.25
N ILE A 128 -0.73 12.87 -7.65
CA ILE A 128 -0.05 11.75 -8.33
C ILE A 128 -0.80 11.50 -9.62
N ASP A 129 -0.21 11.92 -10.73
CA ASP A 129 -0.75 11.84 -12.09
C ASP A 129 0.34 11.50 -13.12
N SER A 130 1.51 11.09 -12.66
CA SER A 130 2.65 10.74 -13.50
C SER A 130 2.91 9.23 -13.49
N LYS A 131 3.65 8.76 -14.49
CA LYS A 131 4.11 7.36 -14.53
C LYS A 131 5.00 7.06 -13.33
N PRO A 132 4.83 5.89 -12.69
CA PRO A 132 5.69 5.47 -11.57
C PRO A 132 7.12 5.20 -12.07
N ALA A 133 8.10 5.52 -11.23
CA ALA A 133 9.52 5.26 -11.54
C ALA A 133 9.90 3.79 -11.41
N LEU A 134 9.17 3.04 -10.60
CA LEU A 134 9.38 1.61 -10.37
C LEU A 134 8.03 0.94 -10.11
N VAL A 135 7.82 -0.23 -10.68
CA VAL A 135 6.61 -1.02 -10.52
C VAL A 135 6.92 -2.50 -10.37
N HIS A 136 6.13 -3.18 -9.56
CA HIS A 136 6.18 -4.62 -9.38
C HIS A 136 4.77 -5.20 -9.27
N TYR A 137 4.64 -6.44 -9.67
CA TYR A 137 3.48 -7.26 -9.34
C TYR A 137 3.81 -8.21 -8.19
N SER A 138 2.83 -8.46 -7.33
CA SER A 138 2.87 -9.55 -6.35
C SER A 138 1.47 -10.10 -6.16
N GLU A 139 1.37 -11.40 -5.97
CA GLU A 139 0.10 -12.04 -5.58
C GLU A 139 -0.34 -11.66 -4.16
N GLY A 140 0.59 -11.16 -3.38
CA GLY A 140 0.39 -10.75 -2.00
C GLY A 140 1.25 -11.52 -1.02
N VAL A 141 1.12 -11.18 0.25
CA VAL A 141 1.81 -11.82 1.36
C VAL A 141 0.89 -11.89 2.58
N GLN A 142 0.99 -12.94 3.35
CA GLN A 142 0.32 -13.02 4.64
C GLN A 142 1.09 -12.20 5.67
N VAL A 143 0.36 -11.39 6.42
CA VAL A 143 0.92 -10.47 7.41
C VAL A 143 0.38 -10.80 8.78
N VAL A 144 1.25 -10.88 9.76
CA VAL A 144 0.91 -10.93 11.18
C VAL A 144 1.27 -9.59 11.80
N ALA A 145 0.38 -9.03 12.60
CA ALA A 145 0.61 -7.79 13.32
C ALA A 145 0.40 -8.00 14.82
N TRP A 146 1.27 -7.42 15.62
CA TRP A 146 1.15 -7.42 17.08
C TRP A 146 0.40 -6.18 17.57
N GLY A 147 0.12 -6.15 18.86
CA GLY A 147 -0.63 -5.07 19.49
C GLY A 147 0.02 -3.70 19.36
N LYS A 148 -0.80 -2.67 19.47
CA LYS A 148 -0.42 -1.26 19.39
C LYS A 148 0.51 -0.86 20.55
N GLU A 149 1.64 -0.27 20.23
CA GLU A 149 2.62 0.25 21.18
C GLU A 149 2.75 1.78 21.02
N LYS A 150 2.73 2.54 22.10
CA LYS A 150 2.99 3.99 22.06
C LYS A 150 4.50 4.24 21.93
N VAL A 151 4.91 5.21 21.10
CA VAL A 151 6.31 5.54 20.84
C VAL A 151 6.56 7.05 20.77
#